data_d0a340d9324b8300445e54ec127e5c95
#
_entry.id   d0a340d9324b8300445e54ec127e5c95
#
_cell.length_a   1.000
_cell.length_b   1.000
_cell.length_c   1.000
_cell.angle_alpha   90.00
_cell.angle_beta   90.00
_cell.angle_gamma   90.00
#
_symmetry.space_group_name_H-M   'P 1'
#
loop_
_entity.id
_entity.type
_entity.pdbx_description
1 polymer ?
#
loop_
_entity_poly.entity_id
_entity_poly.type
_entity_poly.pdbx_seq_one_letter_code
_entity_poly.pdbx_strand_id
1 'polypeptide(L)'
;MKKFIALLLTAVLYLGLFAGCSNPQESTEKTRTVTDTWGREVQIPETVKSIVCLGSGAPRIAAYLGVMDLLVGAEDHDIKGVTVLRDYNVVYQEQLSKLPAVGAGGGSGANNGYAEQIIEVQPDVILAGFSQEAAEELQNQTGIPVVCVRYLSVNFIDESFYAAMGVFAEVVGAQKRCEEVLKFIDACKNDLNNRTKDIPDSEKPTAYTGAVTFSGRHGFAGTYANFGPFIGVNALNVADEVKDTNYFETDLEKIVQWDPDVIFLDPGNMDLVNDEYKTNPGYFNALRAVKEGNVYTMPSFNNCSTNITYALMDAYYAGMVLYPEAFSDVDMESIGKLVLETMLGEDFFEEMEQGGLFYGKLTIGQ
;
A
#
# COMPACT_ATOMS: atom_id res chain seq x y z
N MET A 1 23.56 -78.31 31.53
CA MET A 1 22.20 -77.94 31.05
C MET A 1 21.61 -76.72 31.77
N LYS A 2 21.80 -76.52 33.09
CA LYS A 2 21.20 -75.31 33.77
C LYS A 2 21.83 -73.98 33.42
N LYS A 3 23.05 -73.90 32.90
CA LYS A 3 23.70 -72.62 32.46
C LYS A 3 23.33 -72.16 31.05
N PHE A 4 22.87 -73.06 30.17
CA PHE A 4 22.42 -72.75 28.83
C PHE A 4 20.98 -72.19 28.80
N ILE A 5 20.14 -72.55 29.73
CA ILE A 5 18.75 -72.09 29.85
C ILE A 5 18.70 -70.68 30.39
N ALA A 6 19.64 -70.23 31.23
CA ALA A 6 19.74 -68.92 31.76
C ALA A 6 20.18 -67.88 30.67
N LEU A 7 20.98 -68.30 29.69
CA LEU A 7 21.43 -67.42 28.58
C LEU A 7 20.37 -67.25 27.53
N LEU A 8 19.47 -68.20 27.31
CA LEU A 8 18.34 -68.07 26.36
C LEU A 8 17.20 -67.14 26.89
N LEU A 9 16.98 -67.19 28.22
CA LEU A 9 15.96 -66.30 28.84
C LEU A 9 16.39 -64.85 28.90
N THR A 10 17.68 -64.52 29.02
CA THR A 10 18.18 -63.14 28.94
C THR A 10 18.19 -62.59 27.54
N ALA A 11 18.37 -63.41 26.49
CA ALA A 11 18.30 -62.96 25.11
C ALA A 11 16.87 -62.67 24.67
N VAL A 12 15.86 -63.38 25.21
CA VAL A 12 14.43 -63.09 24.90
C VAL A 12 13.92 -61.84 25.62
N LEU A 13 14.47 -61.49 26.81
CA LEU A 13 14.10 -60.20 27.47
C LEU A 13 14.72 -58.99 26.83
N TYR A 14 15.84 -59.09 26.12
CA TYR A 14 16.44 -57.96 25.38
C TYR A 14 15.80 -57.70 24.02
N LEU A 15 15.11 -58.65 23.40
CA LEU A 15 14.36 -58.50 22.18
C LEU A 15 12.96 -57.90 22.40
N GLY A 16 12.44 -57.89 23.61
CA GLY A 16 11.11 -57.34 23.94
C GLY A 16 11.09 -55.84 24.24
N LEU A 17 12.27 -55.18 24.38
CA LEU A 17 12.38 -53.75 24.73
C LEU A 17 12.56 -52.81 23.51
N PHE A 18 12.64 -53.35 22.30
CA PHE A 18 12.75 -52.56 21.07
C PHE A 18 11.48 -52.50 20.21
N ALA A 19 10.36 -53.06 20.69
CA ALA A 19 9.08 -53.05 19.96
C ALA A 19 8.07 -52.01 20.49
N GLY A 20 8.55 -50.92 21.10
CA GLY A 20 7.73 -49.89 21.74
C GLY A 20 8.09 -48.44 21.38
N CYS A 21 8.85 -48.18 20.31
CA CYS A 21 8.89 -46.89 19.69
C CYS A 21 7.81 -46.85 18.59
N SER A 22 6.58 -46.51 18.97
CA SER A 22 5.69 -45.85 18.04
C SER A 22 6.40 -44.59 17.58
N ASN A 23 6.93 -44.59 16.34
CA ASN A 23 7.25 -43.34 15.66
C ASN A 23 6.05 -42.44 15.84
N PRO A 24 6.20 -41.22 16.34
CA PRO A 24 5.20 -40.18 16.05
C PRO A 24 5.15 -40.19 14.52
N GLN A 25 3.99 -40.43 13.99
CA GLN A 25 3.70 -40.20 12.60
C GLN A 25 3.89 -38.68 12.44
N GLU A 26 5.13 -38.25 12.11
CA GLU A 26 5.32 -36.90 11.55
C GLU A 26 4.34 -36.85 10.39
N SER A 27 3.24 -36.17 10.60
CA SER A 27 2.45 -35.62 9.49
C SER A 27 3.41 -34.67 8.80
N THR A 28 4.15 -35.17 7.82
CA THR A 28 4.91 -34.29 6.91
C THR A 28 3.88 -33.53 6.13
N GLU A 29 3.42 -32.41 6.71
CA GLU A 29 2.68 -31.43 5.94
C GLU A 29 3.56 -31.10 4.74
N LYS A 30 3.01 -31.26 3.55
CA LYS A 30 3.72 -30.94 2.32
C LYS A 30 4.00 -29.45 2.34
N THR A 31 5.24 -29.09 2.06
CA THR A 31 5.69 -27.72 1.96
C THR A 31 6.12 -27.41 0.54
N ARG A 32 6.10 -26.14 0.18
CA ARG A 32 6.67 -25.60 -1.05
C ARG A 32 7.51 -24.37 -0.75
N THR A 33 8.41 -24.01 -1.66
CA THR A 33 9.26 -22.82 -1.54
C THR A 33 8.65 -21.68 -2.32
N VAL A 34 8.65 -20.47 -1.72
CA VAL A 34 8.37 -19.22 -2.41
C VAL A 34 9.56 -18.27 -2.25
N THR A 35 9.80 -17.43 -3.25
CA THR A 35 10.82 -16.37 -3.19
C THR A 35 10.13 -15.05 -2.88
N ASP A 36 10.50 -14.41 -1.77
CA ASP A 36 9.88 -13.16 -1.35
C ASP A 36 10.50 -11.90 -2.02
N THR A 37 9.96 -10.72 -1.71
CA THR A 37 10.42 -9.46 -2.33
C THR A 37 11.85 -9.03 -1.95
N TRP A 38 12.49 -9.69 -0.97
CA TRP A 38 13.92 -9.55 -0.66
C TRP A 38 14.79 -10.61 -1.33
N GLY A 39 14.19 -11.55 -2.09
CA GLY A 39 14.89 -12.67 -2.73
C GLY A 39 15.18 -13.83 -1.77
N ARG A 40 14.55 -13.87 -0.58
CA ARG A 40 14.71 -15.00 0.35
C ARG A 40 13.83 -16.17 -0.09
N GLU A 41 14.36 -17.38 0.00
CA GLU A 41 13.59 -18.60 -0.17
C GLU A 41 12.94 -18.97 1.16
N VAL A 42 11.61 -19.00 1.19
CA VAL A 42 10.82 -19.31 2.39
C VAL A 42 10.01 -20.58 2.17
N GLN A 43 10.14 -21.54 3.09
CA GLN A 43 9.33 -22.75 3.09
C GLN A 43 7.96 -22.46 3.71
N ILE A 44 6.90 -22.70 2.96
CA ILE A 44 5.51 -22.50 3.42
C ILE A 44 4.70 -23.79 3.23
N PRO A 45 3.55 -23.97 3.90
CA PRO A 45 2.64 -25.08 3.62
C PRO A 45 2.23 -25.12 2.13
N GLU A 46 2.03 -26.33 1.60
CA GLU A 46 1.54 -26.53 0.21
C GLU A 46 0.24 -25.75 -0.07
N THR A 47 -0.65 -25.71 0.92
CA THR A 47 -1.90 -24.93 0.88
C THR A 47 -1.95 -24.02 2.09
N VAL A 48 -2.07 -22.70 1.84
CA VAL A 48 -2.24 -21.68 2.87
C VAL A 48 -3.74 -21.41 3.07
N LYS A 49 -4.22 -21.52 4.31
CA LYS A 49 -5.63 -21.34 4.69
C LYS A 49 -5.85 -20.21 5.69
N SER A 50 -4.78 -19.76 6.34
CA SER A 50 -4.82 -18.68 7.32
C SER A 50 -3.56 -17.83 7.20
N ILE A 51 -3.74 -16.51 7.24
CA ILE A 51 -2.65 -15.55 7.14
C ILE A 51 -2.76 -14.47 8.22
N VAL A 52 -1.63 -13.88 8.53
CA VAL A 52 -1.52 -12.60 9.22
C VAL A 52 -0.80 -11.64 8.28
N CYS A 53 -1.33 -10.43 8.12
CA CYS A 53 -0.71 -9.36 7.38
C CYS A 53 -0.12 -8.33 8.35
N LEU A 54 1.17 -8.00 8.21
CA LEU A 54 1.87 -7.08 9.10
C LEU A 54 2.60 -5.99 8.33
N GLY A 55 2.59 -4.80 8.93
CA GLY A 55 3.31 -3.66 8.40
C GLY A 55 2.61 -2.99 7.22
N SER A 56 3.22 -1.91 6.78
CA SER A 56 2.64 -0.97 5.83
C SER A 56 2.28 -1.62 4.50
N GLY A 57 1.02 -1.63 4.14
CA GLY A 57 0.51 -2.05 2.83
C GLY A 57 0.16 -3.53 2.66
N ALA A 58 0.57 -4.41 3.58
CA ALA A 58 0.28 -5.84 3.43
C ALA A 58 -1.23 -6.18 3.46
N PRO A 59 -2.06 -5.63 4.35
CA PRO A 59 -3.51 -5.87 4.33
C PRO A 59 -4.18 -5.35 3.04
N ARG A 60 -3.67 -4.27 2.45
CA ARG A 60 -4.19 -3.73 1.18
C ARG A 60 -4.04 -4.71 0.04
N ILE A 61 -2.90 -5.41 -0.06
CA ILE A 61 -2.71 -6.45 -1.08
C ILE A 61 -3.72 -7.58 -0.88
N ALA A 62 -3.98 -8.00 0.37
CA ALA A 62 -4.99 -9.01 0.67
C ALA A 62 -6.39 -8.57 0.19
N ALA A 63 -6.74 -7.29 0.38
CA ALA A 63 -8.00 -6.71 -0.07
C ALA A 63 -8.10 -6.70 -1.60
N TYR A 64 -7.09 -6.24 -2.32
CA TYR A 64 -7.07 -6.24 -3.78
C TYR A 64 -7.15 -7.64 -4.39
N LEU A 65 -6.57 -8.62 -3.72
CA LEU A 65 -6.64 -10.03 -4.12
C LEU A 65 -7.95 -10.73 -3.70
N GLY A 66 -8.79 -10.06 -2.90
CA GLY A 66 -10.06 -10.62 -2.42
C GLY A 66 -9.89 -11.79 -1.46
N VAL A 67 -8.83 -11.81 -0.67
CA VAL A 67 -8.47 -12.90 0.26
C VAL A 67 -8.51 -12.47 1.73
N MET A 68 -9.24 -11.42 2.05
CA MET A 68 -9.39 -10.92 3.42
C MET A 68 -9.96 -11.97 4.38
N ASP A 69 -10.75 -12.93 3.89
CA ASP A 69 -11.30 -14.04 4.69
C ASP A 69 -10.24 -15.00 5.24
N LEU A 70 -9.02 -14.97 4.70
CA LEU A 70 -7.90 -15.75 5.23
C LEU A 70 -7.25 -15.11 6.46
N LEU A 71 -7.54 -13.85 6.79
CA LEU A 71 -6.95 -13.16 7.92
C LEU A 71 -7.47 -13.74 9.24
N VAL A 72 -6.54 -14.14 10.12
CA VAL A 72 -6.83 -14.63 11.48
C VAL A 72 -6.40 -13.64 12.57
N GLY A 73 -5.80 -12.52 12.19
CA GLY A 73 -5.40 -11.43 13.06
C GLY A 73 -5.20 -10.15 12.28
N ALA A 74 -5.30 -9.00 12.92
CA ALA A 74 -5.09 -7.68 12.33
C ALA A 74 -4.24 -6.79 13.25
N GLU A 75 -3.61 -5.76 12.69
CA GLU A 75 -2.85 -4.80 13.48
C GLU A 75 -3.79 -3.82 14.21
N ASP A 76 -3.38 -3.36 15.41
CA ASP A 76 -4.11 -2.36 16.21
C ASP A 76 -4.55 -1.15 15.38
N HIS A 77 -3.68 -0.73 14.45
CA HIS A 77 -3.95 0.40 13.57
C HIS A 77 -5.14 0.16 12.64
N ASP A 78 -5.36 -1.09 12.22
CA ASP A 78 -6.47 -1.48 11.35
C ASP A 78 -7.76 -1.79 12.14
N ILE A 79 -7.62 -2.21 13.38
CA ILE A 79 -8.77 -2.52 14.26
C ILE A 79 -9.47 -1.24 14.77
N LYS A 80 -8.72 -0.15 14.99
CA LYS A 80 -9.16 1.05 15.75
C LYS A 80 -10.27 1.88 15.14
N GLY A 81 -10.69 1.64 13.94
CA GLY A 81 -11.80 2.35 13.33
C GLY A 81 -11.63 2.62 11.84
N VAL A 82 -12.73 2.98 11.21
CA VAL A 82 -12.77 3.30 9.79
C VAL A 82 -12.04 4.61 9.48
N THR A 83 -11.31 4.63 8.39
CA THR A 83 -10.72 5.85 7.84
C THR A 83 -10.68 5.78 6.32
N VAL A 84 -11.11 6.86 5.68
CA VAL A 84 -11.02 7.02 4.23
C VAL A 84 -9.57 7.18 3.74
N LEU A 85 -8.61 7.44 4.64
CA LEU A 85 -7.19 7.54 4.27
C LEU A 85 -6.58 6.19 3.85
N ARG A 86 -7.26 5.08 4.13
CA ARG A 86 -6.86 3.72 3.73
C ARG A 86 -8.01 3.05 3.01
N ASP A 87 -7.88 2.89 1.72
CA ASP A 87 -8.90 2.39 0.81
C ASP A 87 -9.52 1.05 1.25
N TYR A 88 -8.70 0.05 1.61
CA TYR A 88 -9.19 -1.24 2.09
C TYR A 88 -9.91 -1.17 3.44
N ASN A 89 -9.57 -0.19 4.28
CA ASN A 89 -10.13 -0.08 5.62
C ASN A 89 -11.61 0.36 5.58
N VAL A 90 -12.00 1.17 4.60
CA VAL A 90 -13.41 1.55 4.41
C VAL A 90 -14.28 0.30 4.22
N VAL A 91 -13.85 -0.60 3.34
CA VAL A 91 -14.61 -1.81 2.97
C VAL A 91 -14.57 -2.87 4.07
N TYR A 92 -13.40 -3.08 4.69
CA TYR A 92 -13.17 -4.24 5.55
C TYR A 92 -13.13 -3.93 7.05
N GLN A 93 -13.45 -2.70 7.50
CA GLN A 93 -13.40 -2.31 8.92
C GLN A 93 -14.23 -3.21 9.82
N GLU A 94 -15.45 -3.59 9.40
CA GLU A 94 -16.29 -4.47 10.22
C GLU A 94 -15.64 -5.84 10.45
N GLN A 95 -14.99 -6.39 9.43
CA GLN A 95 -14.25 -7.65 9.55
C GLN A 95 -13.00 -7.48 10.41
N LEU A 96 -12.16 -6.46 10.11
CA LEU A 96 -10.89 -6.21 10.80
C LEU A 96 -11.10 -5.98 12.31
N SER A 97 -12.16 -5.24 12.69
CA SER A 97 -12.46 -4.93 14.09
C SER A 97 -12.79 -6.14 14.97
N LYS A 98 -13.11 -7.28 14.36
CA LYS A 98 -13.44 -8.54 15.05
C LYS A 98 -12.24 -9.46 15.24
N LEU A 99 -11.11 -9.15 14.59
CA LEU A 99 -9.91 -9.98 14.64
C LEU A 99 -9.07 -9.67 15.88
N PRO A 100 -8.35 -10.67 16.41
CA PRO A 100 -7.35 -10.45 17.46
C PRO A 100 -6.25 -9.49 17.00
N ALA A 101 -5.75 -8.66 17.92
CA ALA A 101 -4.62 -7.78 17.67
C ALA A 101 -3.31 -8.58 17.61
N VAL A 102 -2.58 -8.50 16.51
CA VAL A 102 -1.33 -9.24 16.26
C VAL A 102 -0.11 -8.35 15.97
N GLY A 103 -0.27 -7.05 16.07
CA GLY A 103 0.79 -6.07 15.86
C GLY A 103 0.28 -4.66 16.10
N ALA A 104 1.17 -3.70 16.29
CA ALA A 104 0.76 -2.30 16.45
C ALA A 104 0.33 -1.67 15.12
N GLY A 105 0.98 -2.03 14.03
CA GLY A 105 0.74 -1.42 12.72
C GLY A 105 1.16 0.03 12.63
N GLY A 106 0.67 0.70 11.60
CA GLY A 106 0.92 2.13 11.38
C GLY A 106 1.83 2.41 10.19
N GLY A 107 2.42 3.62 10.19
CA GLY A 107 3.26 4.11 9.11
C GLY A 107 4.63 3.46 9.01
N SER A 108 5.55 4.14 8.37
CA SER A 108 6.89 3.65 8.07
C SER A 108 7.64 3.11 9.30
N GLY A 109 8.16 1.90 9.21
CA GLY A 109 9.04 1.30 10.20
C GLY A 109 8.36 0.48 11.29
N ALA A 110 7.06 0.26 11.21
CA ALA A 110 6.34 -0.62 12.11
C ALA A 110 6.68 -2.10 11.84
N ASN A 111 7.86 -2.54 12.28
CA ASN A 111 8.27 -3.95 12.29
C ASN A 111 7.90 -4.59 13.64
N ASN A 112 6.66 -4.46 14.08
CA ASN A 112 6.25 -4.72 15.46
C ASN A 112 5.06 -5.66 15.57
N GLY A 113 5.21 -6.85 15.00
CA GLY A 113 4.30 -7.95 15.25
C GLY A 113 4.37 -8.39 16.72
N TYR A 114 3.23 -8.75 17.30
CA TYR A 114 3.13 -9.30 18.65
C TYR A 114 3.32 -10.82 18.60
N ALA A 115 4.55 -11.28 18.76
CA ALA A 115 4.92 -12.68 18.55
C ALA A 115 4.04 -13.67 19.34
N GLU A 116 3.70 -13.38 20.61
CA GLU A 116 2.86 -14.25 21.44
C GLU A 116 1.43 -14.34 20.88
N GLN A 117 0.83 -13.23 20.48
CA GLN A 117 -0.50 -13.20 19.90
C GLN A 117 -0.55 -13.85 18.51
N ILE A 118 0.52 -13.69 17.72
CA ILE A 118 0.64 -14.39 16.43
C ILE A 118 0.71 -15.90 16.62
N ILE A 119 1.48 -16.39 17.63
CA ILE A 119 1.53 -17.80 17.97
C ILE A 119 0.15 -18.32 18.43
N GLU A 120 -0.62 -17.50 19.15
CA GLU A 120 -1.95 -17.87 19.62
C GLU A 120 -2.96 -18.06 18.48
N VAL A 121 -2.93 -17.18 17.46
CA VAL A 121 -3.86 -17.27 16.30
C VAL A 121 -3.40 -18.27 15.25
N GLN A 122 -2.19 -18.79 15.33
CA GLN A 122 -1.64 -19.88 14.51
C GLN A 122 -1.86 -19.70 13.00
N PRO A 123 -1.39 -18.63 12.36
CA PRO A 123 -1.48 -18.50 10.90
C PRO A 123 -0.54 -19.51 10.21
N ASP A 124 -0.91 -19.96 9.03
CA ASP A 124 -0.03 -20.78 8.19
C ASP A 124 1.19 -19.99 7.71
N VAL A 125 1.01 -18.68 7.44
CA VAL A 125 2.06 -17.78 6.93
C VAL A 125 1.79 -16.35 7.43
N ILE A 126 2.87 -15.63 7.72
CA ILE A 126 2.86 -14.18 7.95
C ILE A 126 3.31 -13.48 6.65
N LEU A 127 2.49 -12.59 6.13
CA LEU A 127 2.81 -11.74 4.98
C LEU A 127 3.16 -10.33 5.49
N ALA A 128 4.41 -9.89 5.29
CA ALA A 128 4.90 -8.71 5.97
C ALA A 128 5.55 -7.68 5.04
N GLY A 129 5.24 -6.39 5.25
CA GLY A 129 5.93 -5.25 4.63
C GLY A 129 7.23 -4.86 5.32
N PHE A 130 7.92 -5.81 5.97
CA PHE A 130 9.06 -5.60 6.86
C PHE A 130 10.42 -5.51 6.14
N SER A 131 11.45 -5.06 6.85
CA SER A 131 12.84 -5.29 6.45
C SER A 131 13.19 -6.78 6.53
N GLN A 132 14.25 -7.18 5.84
CA GLN A 132 14.68 -8.57 5.85
C GLN A 132 15.00 -9.03 7.27
N GLU A 133 15.74 -8.23 8.04
CA GLU A 133 16.16 -8.55 9.41
C GLU A 133 14.96 -8.72 10.35
N ALA A 134 13.97 -7.81 10.24
CA ALA A 134 12.77 -7.89 11.08
C ALA A 134 11.90 -9.10 10.74
N ALA A 135 11.84 -9.50 9.48
CA ALA A 135 11.13 -10.69 9.04
C ALA A 135 11.79 -11.96 9.56
N GLU A 136 13.13 -12.04 9.48
CA GLU A 136 13.90 -13.17 10.02
C GLU A 136 13.78 -13.28 11.55
N GLU A 137 13.82 -12.14 12.24
CA GLU A 137 13.63 -12.10 13.69
C GLU A 137 12.25 -12.60 14.09
N LEU A 138 11.19 -12.11 13.46
CA LEU A 138 9.82 -12.55 13.75
C LEU A 138 9.62 -14.04 13.44
N GLN A 139 10.15 -14.53 12.32
CA GLN A 139 10.12 -15.95 11.98
C GLN A 139 10.81 -16.80 13.04
N ASN A 140 11.96 -16.37 13.55
CA ASN A 140 12.69 -17.08 14.61
C ASN A 140 11.93 -17.07 15.94
N GLN A 141 11.25 -15.96 16.27
CA GLN A 141 10.46 -15.83 17.50
C GLN A 141 9.19 -16.68 17.48
N THR A 142 8.51 -16.73 16.33
CA THR A 142 7.21 -17.40 16.22
C THR A 142 7.30 -18.84 15.73
N GLY A 143 8.35 -19.19 14.99
CA GLY A 143 8.46 -20.45 14.25
C GLY A 143 7.53 -20.53 13.03
N ILE A 144 6.82 -19.45 12.69
CA ILE A 144 5.88 -19.36 11.57
C ILE A 144 6.61 -18.73 10.38
N PRO A 145 6.43 -19.25 9.13
CA PRO A 145 7.05 -18.66 7.96
C PRO A 145 6.66 -17.20 7.77
N VAL A 146 7.64 -16.31 7.54
CA VAL A 146 7.43 -14.89 7.21
C VAL A 146 7.87 -14.63 5.79
N VAL A 147 6.92 -14.30 4.91
CA VAL A 147 7.14 -13.93 3.52
C VAL A 147 7.00 -12.41 3.38
N CYS A 148 8.05 -11.76 2.88
CA CYS A 148 8.03 -10.32 2.66
C CYS A 148 7.31 -9.96 1.36
N VAL A 149 6.39 -8.98 1.46
CA VAL A 149 5.58 -8.46 0.35
C VAL A 149 5.67 -6.93 0.32
N ARG A 150 6.89 -6.42 0.44
CA ARG A 150 7.12 -4.99 0.54
C ARG A 150 7.03 -4.32 -0.83
N TYR A 151 6.27 -3.21 -0.89
CA TYR A 151 6.31 -2.26 -2.00
C TYR A 151 6.40 -0.83 -1.48
N LEU A 152 7.03 0.03 -2.23
CA LEU A 152 7.19 1.45 -1.94
C LEU A 152 7.02 2.21 -3.25
N SER A 153 5.78 2.40 -3.65
CA SER A 153 5.45 3.24 -4.81
C SER A 153 5.21 4.66 -4.36
N VAL A 154 6.26 5.45 -4.29
CA VAL A 154 6.13 6.92 -4.16
C VAL A 154 5.99 7.59 -5.52
N ASN A 155 6.39 6.92 -6.61
CA ASN A 155 6.25 7.44 -7.96
C ASN A 155 4.89 7.08 -8.55
N PHE A 156 4.75 6.11 -9.41
CA PHE A 156 3.44 5.71 -9.94
C PHE A 156 3.44 4.23 -10.25
N ILE A 157 2.87 3.43 -9.35
CA ILE A 157 2.66 1.98 -9.50
C ILE A 157 3.83 1.33 -10.26
N ASP A 158 4.92 1.12 -9.55
CA ASP A 158 6.17 0.60 -10.10
C ASP A 158 6.31 -0.93 -9.97
N GLU A 159 7.42 -1.46 -10.46
CA GLU A 159 7.72 -2.90 -10.43
C GLU A 159 7.69 -3.51 -9.03
N SER A 160 7.92 -2.71 -7.96
CA SER A 160 7.89 -3.23 -6.59
C SER A 160 6.48 -3.63 -6.16
N PHE A 161 5.45 -2.89 -6.61
CA PHE A 161 4.06 -3.24 -6.36
C PHE A 161 3.66 -4.52 -7.13
N TYR A 162 4.04 -4.61 -8.42
CA TYR A 162 3.77 -5.81 -9.23
C TYR A 162 4.42 -7.06 -8.62
N ALA A 163 5.68 -6.92 -8.16
CA ALA A 163 6.38 -8.02 -7.49
C ALA A 163 5.69 -8.44 -6.19
N ALA A 164 5.30 -7.48 -5.34
CA ALA A 164 4.60 -7.76 -4.08
C ALA A 164 3.25 -8.45 -4.31
N MET A 165 2.47 -7.98 -5.30
CA MET A 165 1.20 -8.60 -5.71
C MET A 165 1.41 -10.04 -6.18
N GLY A 166 2.45 -10.28 -7.00
CA GLY A 166 2.79 -11.61 -7.52
C GLY A 166 3.16 -12.59 -6.42
N VAL A 167 4.07 -12.19 -5.51
CA VAL A 167 4.50 -13.00 -4.36
C VAL A 167 3.32 -13.31 -3.44
N PHE A 168 2.52 -12.29 -3.09
CA PHE A 168 1.35 -12.50 -2.24
C PHE A 168 0.37 -13.49 -2.87
N ALA A 169 0.04 -13.30 -4.15
CA ALA A 169 -0.87 -14.16 -4.88
C ALA A 169 -0.35 -15.62 -4.98
N GLU A 170 0.96 -15.79 -5.16
CA GLU A 170 1.59 -17.11 -5.14
C GLU A 170 1.40 -17.79 -3.78
N VAL A 171 1.61 -17.07 -2.67
CA VAL A 171 1.46 -17.61 -1.31
C VAL A 171 0.04 -18.11 -1.06
N VAL A 172 -0.98 -17.34 -1.42
CA VAL A 172 -2.38 -17.63 -1.10
C VAL A 172 -3.17 -18.33 -2.22
N GLY A 173 -2.55 -18.56 -3.38
CA GLY A 173 -3.22 -19.21 -4.52
C GLY A 173 -4.19 -18.29 -5.28
N ALA A 174 -3.96 -16.96 -5.27
CA ALA A 174 -4.83 -15.95 -5.89
C ALA A 174 -4.30 -15.41 -7.24
N GLN A 175 -3.52 -16.20 -8.00
CA GLN A 175 -2.84 -15.73 -9.22
C GLN A 175 -3.82 -15.18 -10.27
N LYS A 176 -4.99 -15.81 -10.44
CA LYS A 176 -5.99 -15.34 -11.40
C LYS A 176 -6.48 -13.93 -11.05
N ARG A 177 -6.80 -13.68 -9.77
CA ARG A 177 -7.24 -12.36 -9.33
C ARG A 177 -6.11 -11.32 -9.46
N CYS A 178 -4.88 -11.72 -9.15
CA CYS A 178 -3.70 -10.88 -9.36
C CYS A 178 -3.58 -10.43 -10.82
N GLU A 179 -3.67 -11.35 -11.77
CA GLU A 179 -3.63 -11.04 -13.20
C GLU A 179 -4.75 -10.07 -13.62
N GLU A 180 -5.97 -10.25 -13.11
CA GLU A 180 -7.11 -9.37 -13.37
C GLU A 180 -6.84 -7.94 -12.87
N VAL A 181 -6.37 -7.80 -11.62
CA VAL A 181 -6.06 -6.51 -11.00
C VAL A 181 -4.91 -5.81 -11.73
N LEU A 182 -3.81 -6.50 -11.99
CA LEU A 182 -2.66 -5.91 -12.67
C LEU A 182 -3.00 -5.50 -14.11
N LYS A 183 -3.79 -6.30 -14.82
CA LYS A 183 -4.29 -5.95 -16.15
C LYS A 183 -5.17 -4.71 -16.14
N PHE A 184 -6.01 -4.55 -15.12
CA PHE A 184 -6.81 -3.34 -14.96
C PHE A 184 -5.94 -2.10 -14.73
N ILE A 185 -4.95 -2.19 -13.83
CA ILE A 185 -3.99 -1.12 -13.57
C ILE A 185 -3.23 -0.74 -14.85
N ASP A 186 -2.76 -1.72 -15.61
CA ASP A 186 -2.07 -1.48 -16.88
C ASP A 186 -2.98 -0.81 -17.90
N ALA A 187 -4.26 -1.18 -17.95
CA ALA A 187 -5.24 -0.53 -18.82
C ALA A 187 -5.43 0.95 -18.45
N CYS A 188 -5.55 1.28 -17.17
CA CYS A 188 -5.62 2.67 -16.69
C CYS A 188 -4.35 3.46 -17.03
N LYS A 189 -3.16 2.90 -16.75
CA LYS A 189 -1.88 3.54 -17.10
C LYS A 189 -1.74 3.80 -18.60
N ASN A 190 -2.13 2.84 -19.41
CA ASN A 190 -2.09 2.97 -20.86
C ASN A 190 -3.10 4.02 -21.38
N ASP A 191 -4.31 4.08 -20.82
CA ASP A 191 -5.30 5.08 -21.17
C ASP A 191 -4.79 6.49 -20.85
N LEU A 192 -4.32 6.72 -19.62
CA LEU A 192 -3.74 7.99 -19.18
C LEU A 192 -2.60 8.45 -20.08
N ASN A 193 -1.63 7.55 -20.34
CA ASN A 193 -0.50 7.84 -21.23
C ASN A 193 -0.94 8.12 -22.67
N ASN A 194 -1.87 7.34 -23.23
CA ASN A 194 -2.32 7.51 -24.60
C ASN A 194 -3.04 8.83 -24.84
N ARG A 195 -3.73 9.36 -23.83
CA ARG A 195 -4.40 10.68 -23.88
C ARG A 195 -3.40 11.84 -23.95
N THR A 196 -2.19 11.67 -23.41
CA THR A 196 -1.30 12.81 -23.13
C THR A 196 0.09 12.74 -23.78
N LYS A 197 0.54 11.55 -24.21
CA LYS A 197 1.91 11.29 -24.72
C LYS A 197 2.28 12.13 -25.94
N ASP A 198 1.28 12.48 -26.76
CA ASP A 198 1.50 13.21 -28.02
C ASP A 198 1.32 14.73 -27.86
N ILE A 199 1.00 15.23 -26.65
CA ILE A 199 0.93 16.65 -26.34
C ILE A 199 2.36 17.20 -26.22
N PRO A 200 2.77 18.18 -27.05
CA PRO A 200 4.09 18.78 -26.97
C PRO A 200 4.30 19.49 -25.63
N ASP A 201 5.50 19.44 -25.07
CA ASP A 201 5.81 20.12 -23.79
C ASP A 201 5.52 21.63 -23.83
N SER A 202 5.66 22.27 -25.00
CA SER A 202 5.34 23.68 -25.17
C SER A 202 3.85 24.01 -25.05
N GLU A 203 2.97 23.03 -25.07
CA GLU A 203 1.51 23.18 -24.95
C GLU A 203 1.00 22.68 -23.58
N LYS A 204 1.86 22.05 -22.80
CA LYS A 204 1.51 21.56 -21.46
C LYS A 204 1.55 22.68 -20.43
N PRO A 205 0.54 22.83 -19.56
CA PRO A 205 0.67 23.68 -18.39
C PRO A 205 1.67 23.11 -17.40
N THR A 206 2.37 23.99 -16.70
CA THR A 206 3.22 23.61 -15.57
C THR A 206 2.37 23.36 -14.33
N ALA A 207 2.67 22.32 -13.57
CA ALA A 207 1.95 21.93 -12.39
C ALA A 207 2.85 21.88 -11.14
N TYR A 208 2.26 22.15 -10.00
CA TYR A 208 2.86 22.00 -8.68
C TYR A 208 1.91 21.23 -7.78
N THR A 209 2.41 20.25 -7.03
CA THR A 209 1.67 19.65 -5.93
C THR A 209 2.29 20.12 -4.62
N GLY A 210 1.46 20.68 -3.73
CA GLY A 210 1.89 21.18 -2.43
C GLY A 210 1.04 20.64 -1.30
N ALA A 211 1.42 20.98 -0.07
CA ALA A 211 0.73 20.52 1.15
C ALA A 211 0.61 18.99 1.23
N VAL A 212 1.59 18.26 0.71
CA VAL A 212 1.52 16.80 0.60
C VAL A 212 1.60 16.11 1.97
N THR A 213 1.04 14.90 2.05
CA THR A 213 1.18 14.03 3.22
C THR A 213 2.30 13.01 2.97
N PHE A 214 3.37 13.07 3.78
CA PHE A 214 4.47 12.11 3.76
C PHE A 214 5.13 12.03 5.13
N SER A 215 5.05 10.88 5.80
CA SER A 215 5.52 10.72 7.20
C SER A 215 4.95 11.78 8.16
N GLY A 216 3.82 12.39 7.80
CA GLY A 216 3.16 13.47 8.49
C GLY A 216 2.48 14.43 7.52
N ARG A 217 1.88 15.46 8.07
CA ARG A 217 1.20 16.55 7.34
C ARG A 217 2.19 17.68 7.09
N HIS A 218 2.16 18.25 5.88
CA HIS A 218 3.04 19.35 5.50
C HIS A 218 2.24 20.56 5.01
N GLY A 219 2.85 21.75 5.11
CA GLY A 219 2.30 22.98 4.57
C GLY A 219 2.54 23.12 3.06
N PHE A 220 2.28 24.32 2.55
CA PHE A 220 2.32 24.59 1.11
C PHE A 220 3.65 24.23 0.43
N ALA A 221 4.77 24.35 1.15
CA ALA A 221 6.12 24.08 0.65
C ALA A 221 6.50 22.57 0.59
N GLY A 222 5.72 21.69 1.23
CA GLY A 222 5.94 20.24 1.13
C GLY A 222 5.46 19.71 -0.21
N THR A 223 6.37 19.09 -0.98
CA THR A 223 6.12 18.69 -2.38
C THR A 223 6.81 17.39 -2.75
N TYR A 224 6.53 16.91 -3.96
CA TYR A 224 7.20 15.75 -4.56
C TYR A 224 7.86 16.11 -5.90
N ALA A 225 9.11 15.73 -6.07
CA ALA A 225 9.66 15.46 -7.41
C ALA A 225 9.17 14.08 -7.88
N ASN A 226 9.02 13.90 -9.17
CA ASN A 226 8.51 12.67 -9.77
C ASN A 226 7.15 12.22 -9.16
N PHE A 227 6.24 13.17 -8.98
CA PHE A 227 4.93 12.92 -8.40
C PHE A 227 4.12 11.93 -9.24
N GLY A 228 3.72 10.82 -8.65
CA GLY A 228 3.11 9.69 -9.35
C GLY A 228 1.93 10.05 -10.26
N PRO A 229 0.88 10.73 -9.77
CA PRO A 229 -0.25 11.17 -10.60
C PRO A 229 0.17 12.02 -11.80
N PHE A 230 1.19 12.88 -11.67
CA PHE A 230 1.70 13.70 -12.78
C PHE A 230 2.48 12.87 -13.80
N ILE A 231 3.27 11.89 -13.35
CA ILE A 231 3.92 10.92 -14.25
C ILE A 231 2.89 10.18 -15.08
N GLY A 232 1.77 9.76 -14.47
CA GLY A 232 0.70 9.03 -15.14
C GLY A 232 0.12 9.75 -16.36
N VAL A 233 0.12 11.09 -16.33
CA VAL A 233 -0.45 11.95 -17.40
C VAL A 233 0.61 12.78 -18.13
N ASN A 234 1.88 12.44 -18.02
CA ASN A 234 2.99 13.17 -18.67
C ASN A 234 2.99 14.67 -18.38
N ALA A 235 2.62 15.09 -17.16
CA ALA A 235 2.56 16.50 -16.77
C ALA A 235 3.95 17.09 -16.53
N LEU A 236 4.07 18.40 -16.68
CA LEU A 236 5.27 19.16 -16.36
C LEU A 236 5.24 19.59 -14.89
N ASN A 237 5.85 18.80 -14.01
CA ASN A 237 5.98 19.12 -12.60
C ASN A 237 7.15 20.08 -12.38
N VAL A 238 6.90 21.30 -11.87
CA VAL A 238 7.97 22.26 -11.58
C VAL A 238 8.96 21.78 -10.53
N ALA A 239 8.53 20.90 -9.62
CA ALA A 239 9.36 20.32 -8.59
C ALA A 239 10.39 19.29 -9.11
N ASP A 240 10.25 18.80 -10.35
CA ASP A 240 11.20 17.85 -10.98
C ASP A 240 12.56 18.48 -11.32
N GLU A 241 12.69 19.80 -11.17
CA GLU A 241 14.01 20.48 -11.18
C GLU A 241 14.94 19.92 -10.10
N VAL A 242 14.39 19.43 -8.98
CA VAL A 242 15.10 18.77 -7.87
C VAL A 242 15.16 17.27 -8.15
N LYS A 243 16.22 16.80 -8.83
CA LYS A 243 16.26 15.49 -9.48
C LYS A 243 16.35 14.25 -8.56
N ASP A 244 16.75 14.40 -7.29
CA ASP A 244 17.24 13.26 -6.50
C ASP A 244 16.35 12.88 -5.31
N THR A 245 15.21 13.51 -5.13
CA THR A 245 14.31 13.23 -4.01
C THR A 245 12.87 13.05 -4.48
N ASN A 246 12.14 12.11 -3.88
CA ASN A 246 10.71 12.02 -4.11
C ASN A 246 10.02 13.15 -3.34
N TYR A 247 9.95 13.05 -2.00
CA TYR A 247 9.44 14.08 -1.11
C TYR A 247 10.56 15.05 -0.68
N PHE A 248 10.26 16.36 -0.65
CA PHE A 248 11.10 17.37 -0.04
C PHE A 248 10.29 18.62 0.35
N GLU A 249 10.84 19.45 1.21
CA GLU A 249 10.35 20.79 1.45
C GLU A 249 11.19 21.81 0.68
N THR A 250 10.51 22.70 -0.01
CA THR A 250 11.14 23.81 -0.75
C THR A 250 10.86 25.14 -0.05
N ASP A 251 11.46 26.23 -0.53
CA ASP A 251 11.16 27.57 -0.05
C ASP A 251 9.98 28.17 -0.81
N LEU A 252 9.14 28.99 -0.14
CA LEU A 252 8.03 29.69 -0.77
C LEU A 252 8.52 30.61 -1.91
N GLU A 253 9.68 31.23 -1.76
CA GLU A 253 10.31 32.06 -2.82
C GLU A 253 10.62 31.23 -4.07
N LYS A 254 11.05 29.97 -3.89
CA LYS A 254 11.29 29.06 -5.01
C LYS A 254 10.00 28.72 -5.76
N ILE A 255 8.89 28.52 -5.05
CA ILE A 255 7.60 28.26 -5.68
C ILE A 255 7.14 29.50 -6.47
N VAL A 256 7.35 30.70 -5.94
CA VAL A 256 7.07 31.96 -6.66
C VAL A 256 7.95 32.12 -7.91
N GLN A 257 9.23 31.64 -7.87
CA GLN A 257 10.10 31.62 -9.05
C GLN A 257 9.63 30.62 -10.11
N TRP A 258 9.13 29.47 -9.70
CA TRP A 258 8.54 28.49 -10.60
C TRP A 258 7.24 28.99 -11.24
N ASP A 259 6.44 29.73 -10.47
CA ASP A 259 5.13 30.30 -10.87
C ASP A 259 4.29 29.32 -11.70
N PRO A 260 3.91 28.16 -11.15
CA PRO A 260 3.18 27.12 -11.88
C PRO A 260 1.83 27.63 -12.41
N ASP A 261 1.38 27.10 -13.55
CA ASP A 261 0.08 27.40 -14.13
C ASP A 261 -1.07 26.84 -13.31
N VAL A 262 -0.84 25.68 -12.68
CA VAL A 262 -1.84 24.94 -11.87
C VAL A 262 -1.21 24.47 -10.58
N ILE A 263 -1.93 24.60 -9.48
CA ILE A 263 -1.53 24.14 -8.14
C ILE A 263 -2.53 23.10 -7.67
N PHE A 264 -2.00 21.98 -7.17
CA PHE A 264 -2.77 20.94 -6.49
C PHE A 264 -2.36 20.87 -5.03
N LEU A 265 -3.33 20.75 -4.11
CA LEU A 265 -3.09 20.71 -2.67
C LEU A 265 -3.85 19.56 -2.03
N ASP A 266 -3.22 18.88 -1.07
CA ASP A 266 -3.91 17.88 -0.25
C ASP A 266 -4.98 18.57 0.61
N PRO A 267 -6.28 18.28 0.40
CA PRO A 267 -7.37 18.90 1.13
C PRO A 267 -7.28 18.63 2.65
N GLY A 268 -6.67 17.52 3.07
CA GLY A 268 -6.45 17.20 4.47
C GLY A 268 -5.45 18.12 5.20
N ASN A 269 -4.67 18.92 4.47
CA ASN A 269 -3.62 19.80 5.00
C ASN A 269 -3.92 21.30 4.82
N MET A 270 -5.14 21.66 4.37
CA MET A 270 -5.49 23.05 4.07
C MET A 270 -5.48 23.98 5.30
N ASP A 271 -5.65 23.46 6.50
CA ASP A 271 -5.49 24.24 7.72
C ASP A 271 -4.04 24.79 7.87
N LEU A 272 -3.02 23.97 7.54
CA LEU A 272 -1.62 24.39 7.54
C LEU A 272 -1.37 25.46 6.46
N VAL A 273 -1.87 25.25 5.25
CA VAL A 273 -1.74 26.21 4.15
C VAL A 273 -2.44 27.54 4.48
N ASN A 274 -3.61 27.49 5.09
CA ASN A 274 -4.37 28.68 5.46
C ASN A 274 -3.71 29.46 6.62
N ASP A 275 -3.02 28.78 7.53
CA ASP A 275 -2.25 29.44 8.59
C ASP A 275 -0.97 30.09 8.04
N GLU A 276 -0.31 29.46 7.04
CA GLU A 276 0.80 30.07 6.30
C GLU A 276 0.33 31.32 5.50
N TYR A 277 -0.84 31.22 4.86
CA TYR A 277 -1.43 32.35 4.13
C TYR A 277 -1.70 33.56 5.05
N LYS A 278 -2.26 33.33 6.26
CA LYS A 278 -2.51 34.40 7.23
C LYS A 278 -1.22 35.13 7.61
N THR A 279 -0.10 34.40 7.66
CA THR A 279 1.20 34.96 8.05
C THR A 279 1.88 35.69 6.88
N ASN A 280 1.77 35.14 5.67
CA ASN A 280 2.50 35.61 4.49
C ASN A 280 1.60 35.69 3.22
N PRO A 281 0.49 36.45 3.24
CA PRO A 281 -0.44 36.48 2.09
C PRO A 281 0.21 36.96 0.78
N GLY A 282 1.29 37.73 0.90
CA GLY A 282 2.02 38.27 -0.25
C GLY A 282 2.60 37.21 -1.18
N TYR A 283 3.11 36.09 -0.63
CA TYR A 283 3.64 34.98 -1.45
C TYR A 283 2.55 34.32 -2.26
N PHE A 284 1.47 33.95 -1.61
CA PHE A 284 0.34 33.29 -2.30
C PHE A 284 -0.29 34.19 -3.35
N ASN A 285 -0.48 35.47 -3.00
CA ASN A 285 -1.03 36.47 -3.94
C ASN A 285 -0.04 36.85 -5.06
N ALA A 286 1.22 36.46 -5.00
CA ALA A 286 2.17 36.61 -6.11
C ALA A 286 1.97 35.54 -7.18
N LEU A 287 1.54 34.34 -6.82
CA LEU A 287 1.36 33.20 -7.71
C LEU A 287 0.23 33.43 -8.72
N ARG A 288 0.50 33.18 -10.00
CA ARG A 288 -0.47 33.33 -11.07
C ARG A 288 -1.64 32.35 -10.89
N ALA A 289 -1.36 31.08 -10.59
CA ALA A 289 -2.40 30.08 -10.35
C ALA A 289 -3.39 30.49 -9.25
N VAL A 290 -2.91 31.11 -8.16
CA VAL A 290 -3.78 31.61 -7.08
C VAL A 290 -4.65 32.77 -7.54
N LYS A 291 -4.08 33.73 -8.29
CA LYS A 291 -4.84 34.88 -8.84
C LYS A 291 -5.94 34.47 -9.82
N GLU A 292 -5.68 33.46 -10.62
CA GLU A 292 -6.58 32.97 -11.67
C GLU A 292 -7.55 31.90 -11.15
N GLY A 293 -7.40 31.45 -9.88
CA GLY A 293 -8.23 30.40 -9.28
C GLY A 293 -7.94 29.01 -9.85
N ASN A 294 -6.70 28.77 -10.28
CA ASN A 294 -6.21 27.48 -10.77
C ASN A 294 -5.59 26.67 -9.64
N VAL A 295 -6.30 26.58 -8.51
CA VAL A 295 -5.91 25.78 -7.34
C VAL A 295 -6.96 24.70 -7.13
N TYR A 296 -6.50 23.46 -7.02
CA TYR A 296 -7.33 22.26 -6.98
C TYR A 296 -6.93 21.33 -5.84
N THR A 297 -7.81 20.43 -5.48
CA THR A 297 -7.47 19.35 -4.54
C THR A 297 -6.58 18.31 -5.22
N MET A 298 -5.76 17.64 -4.40
CA MET A 298 -5.09 16.39 -4.74
C MET A 298 -5.07 15.54 -3.47
N PRO A 299 -6.07 14.67 -3.28
CA PRO A 299 -6.16 13.82 -2.11
C PRO A 299 -4.89 13.02 -1.85
N SER A 300 -4.56 12.79 -0.59
CA SER A 300 -3.39 11.98 -0.26
C SER A 300 -3.64 10.52 -0.59
N PHE A 301 -2.78 9.95 -1.43
CA PHE A 301 -2.80 8.51 -1.71
C PHE A 301 -1.78 7.71 -0.88
N ASN A 302 -1.00 8.37 -0.02
CA ASN A 302 0.00 7.72 0.84
C ASN A 302 -0.44 7.70 2.30
N ASN A 303 -1.05 6.59 2.72
CA ASN A 303 -1.31 6.29 4.12
C ASN A 303 -1.10 4.79 4.36
N CYS A 304 -0.12 4.44 5.18
CA CYS A 304 0.31 3.04 5.33
C CYS A 304 0.61 2.41 3.97
N SER A 305 1.65 2.90 3.29
CA SER A 305 1.96 2.65 1.87
C SER A 305 0.95 3.29 0.90
N THR A 306 1.17 3.10 -0.39
CA THR A 306 0.39 3.72 -1.45
C THR A 306 -0.99 3.06 -1.61
N ASN A 307 -2.06 3.84 -1.51
CA ASN A 307 -3.39 3.45 -1.97
C ASN A 307 -3.41 3.52 -3.51
N ILE A 308 -3.33 2.37 -4.15
CA ILE A 308 -3.25 2.30 -5.63
C ILE A 308 -4.53 2.84 -6.28
N THR A 309 -5.68 2.63 -5.64
CA THR A 309 -6.96 3.17 -6.06
C THR A 309 -6.91 4.69 -6.16
N TYR A 310 -6.48 5.36 -5.08
CA TYR A 310 -6.41 6.82 -5.04
C TYR A 310 -5.34 7.37 -5.99
N ALA A 311 -4.18 6.72 -6.10
CA ALA A 311 -3.15 7.14 -7.05
C ALA A 311 -3.64 7.12 -8.51
N LEU A 312 -4.45 6.12 -8.89
CA LEU A 312 -5.09 6.06 -10.21
C LEU A 312 -6.11 7.18 -10.41
N MET A 313 -6.99 7.39 -9.41
CA MET A 313 -8.01 8.44 -9.45
C MET A 313 -7.38 9.82 -9.52
N ASP A 314 -6.35 10.09 -8.74
CA ASP A 314 -5.57 11.33 -8.75
C ASP A 314 -4.93 11.60 -10.12
N ALA A 315 -4.43 10.55 -10.79
CA ALA A 315 -3.87 10.69 -12.13
C ALA A 315 -4.95 11.06 -13.16
N TYR A 316 -6.13 10.45 -13.11
CA TYR A 316 -7.26 10.86 -13.95
C TYR A 316 -7.68 12.31 -13.67
N TYR A 317 -7.79 12.68 -12.40
CA TYR A 317 -8.13 14.04 -12.03
C TYR A 317 -7.09 15.08 -12.47
N ALA A 318 -5.80 14.77 -12.28
CA ALA A 318 -4.73 15.62 -12.81
C ALA A 318 -4.86 15.81 -14.33
N GLY A 319 -5.16 14.74 -15.06
CA GLY A 319 -5.41 14.78 -16.50
C GLY A 319 -6.59 15.68 -16.88
N MET A 320 -7.72 15.56 -16.17
CA MET A 320 -8.92 16.41 -16.40
C MET A 320 -8.64 17.88 -16.18
N VAL A 321 -7.84 18.22 -15.18
CA VAL A 321 -7.50 19.62 -14.86
C VAL A 321 -6.46 20.17 -15.83
N LEU A 322 -5.41 19.41 -16.12
CA LEU A 322 -4.28 19.87 -16.95
C LEU A 322 -4.57 19.81 -18.45
N TYR A 323 -5.39 18.85 -18.88
CA TYR A 323 -5.66 18.55 -20.31
C TYR A 323 -7.17 18.35 -20.58
N PRO A 324 -8.02 19.35 -20.30
CA PRO A 324 -9.48 19.17 -20.29
C PRO A 324 -10.05 18.69 -21.64
N GLU A 325 -9.41 19.00 -22.78
CA GLU A 325 -9.85 18.49 -24.08
C GLU A 325 -9.58 16.99 -24.24
N ALA A 326 -8.41 16.50 -23.77
CA ALA A 326 -8.03 15.11 -23.85
C ALA A 326 -8.81 14.21 -22.87
N PHE A 327 -9.41 14.81 -21.83
CA PHE A 327 -10.21 14.14 -20.80
C PHE A 327 -11.68 14.54 -20.82
N SER A 328 -12.17 15.12 -21.91
CA SER A 328 -13.56 15.64 -22.01
C SER A 328 -14.65 14.56 -21.89
N ASP A 329 -14.28 13.30 -22.06
CA ASP A 329 -15.13 12.11 -21.88
C ASP A 329 -15.01 11.46 -20.49
N VAL A 330 -14.17 12.02 -19.60
CA VAL A 330 -13.90 11.47 -18.26
C VAL A 330 -14.71 12.22 -17.21
N ASP A 331 -15.33 11.45 -16.32
CA ASP A 331 -16.08 11.91 -15.16
C ASP A 331 -15.53 11.24 -13.90
N MET A 332 -15.25 12.04 -12.87
CA MET A 332 -14.58 11.53 -11.66
C MET A 332 -15.40 10.54 -10.85
N GLU A 333 -16.72 10.73 -10.78
CA GLU A 333 -17.62 9.79 -10.08
C GLU A 333 -17.58 8.41 -10.79
N SER A 334 -17.65 8.43 -12.13
CA SER A 334 -17.56 7.20 -12.95
C SER A 334 -16.21 6.51 -12.83
N ILE A 335 -15.10 7.27 -12.82
CA ILE A 335 -13.75 6.74 -12.63
C ILE A 335 -13.58 6.20 -11.20
N GLY A 336 -14.03 6.96 -10.19
CA GLY A 336 -13.98 6.54 -8.80
C GLY A 336 -14.69 5.21 -8.59
N LYS A 337 -15.93 5.12 -9.04
CA LYS A 337 -16.71 3.89 -9.02
C LYS A 337 -16.01 2.73 -9.72
N LEU A 338 -15.54 2.93 -10.95
CA LEU A 338 -14.85 1.89 -11.71
C LEU A 338 -13.60 1.36 -10.99
N VAL A 339 -12.78 2.26 -10.45
CA VAL A 339 -11.53 1.90 -9.76
C VAL A 339 -11.83 1.19 -8.45
N LEU A 340 -12.73 1.74 -7.63
CA LEU A 340 -13.05 1.19 -6.31
C LEU A 340 -13.75 -0.16 -6.41
N GLU A 341 -14.78 -0.31 -7.26
CA GLU A 341 -15.45 -1.59 -7.49
C GLU A 341 -14.50 -2.65 -8.06
N THR A 342 -13.64 -2.28 -9.02
CA THR A 342 -12.71 -3.23 -9.63
C THR A 342 -11.65 -3.70 -8.64
N MET A 343 -11.10 -2.81 -7.83
CA MET A 343 -9.99 -3.12 -6.93
C MET A 343 -10.45 -3.72 -5.60
N LEU A 344 -11.58 -3.25 -5.06
CA LEU A 344 -12.04 -3.56 -3.70
C LEU A 344 -13.44 -4.19 -3.64
N GLY A 345 -14.17 -4.19 -4.76
CA GLY A 345 -15.50 -4.80 -4.85
C GLY A 345 -16.65 -3.90 -4.39
N GLU A 346 -16.37 -2.69 -3.91
CA GLU A 346 -17.38 -1.73 -3.42
C GLU A 346 -17.10 -0.32 -3.91
N ASP A 347 -18.16 0.44 -4.21
CA ASP A 347 -18.10 1.86 -4.48
C ASP A 347 -18.34 2.63 -3.18
N PHE A 348 -17.32 3.36 -2.74
CA PHE A 348 -17.38 4.26 -1.58
C PHE A 348 -16.86 5.67 -1.92
N PHE A 349 -17.01 6.07 -3.17
CA PHE A 349 -16.52 7.36 -3.65
C PHE A 349 -17.16 8.53 -2.89
N GLU A 350 -18.48 8.47 -2.62
CA GLU A 350 -19.18 9.50 -1.85
C GLU A 350 -18.68 9.59 -0.40
N GLU A 351 -18.46 8.44 0.26
CA GLU A 351 -17.91 8.38 1.62
C GLU A 351 -16.49 8.94 1.68
N MET A 352 -15.68 8.69 0.64
CA MET A 352 -14.34 9.24 0.50
C MET A 352 -14.39 10.78 0.45
N GLU A 353 -15.26 11.35 -0.38
CA GLU A 353 -15.45 12.80 -0.48
C GLU A 353 -15.98 13.41 0.83
N GLN A 354 -16.98 12.80 1.45
CA GLN A 354 -17.51 13.23 2.76
C GLN A 354 -16.46 13.14 3.86
N GLY A 355 -15.52 12.20 3.76
CA GLY A 355 -14.37 12.04 4.63
C GLY A 355 -13.24 13.04 4.41
N GLY A 356 -13.39 13.95 3.45
CA GLY A 356 -12.44 15.03 3.16
C GLY A 356 -11.45 14.75 2.03
N LEU A 357 -11.53 13.59 1.37
CA LEU A 357 -10.76 13.27 0.17
C LEU A 357 -11.61 13.54 -1.07
N PHE A 358 -11.73 14.79 -1.47
CA PHE A 358 -12.61 15.22 -2.56
C PHE A 358 -11.84 15.85 -3.73
N TYR A 359 -12.45 15.83 -4.91
CA TYR A 359 -11.91 16.41 -6.13
C TYR A 359 -12.65 17.72 -6.47
N GLY A 360 -11.93 18.83 -6.53
CA GLY A 360 -12.56 20.13 -6.78
C GLY A 360 -11.58 21.30 -6.72
N LYS A 361 -12.12 22.50 -6.89
CA LYS A 361 -11.36 23.73 -6.71
C LYS A 361 -11.20 24.09 -5.25
N LEU A 362 -10.06 24.69 -4.93
CA LEU A 362 -9.73 25.24 -3.62
C LEU A 362 -9.55 26.75 -3.69
N THR A 363 -9.81 27.39 -2.56
CA THR A 363 -9.45 28.79 -2.32
C THR A 363 -8.56 28.87 -1.11
N ILE A 364 -7.32 29.34 -1.29
CA ILE A 364 -6.37 29.52 -0.19
C ILE A 364 -6.82 30.74 0.65
N GLY A 365 -6.82 30.57 1.97
CA GLY A 365 -7.20 31.64 2.91
C GLY A 365 -8.68 31.66 3.30
N GLN A 366 -9.44 30.63 2.96
CA GLN A 366 -10.84 30.47 3.35
C GLN A 366 -11.06 29.38 4.38
#